data_7061f7b6aaa7a51cd53cd753c09604c3
#
_entry.id   7061f7b6aaa7a51cd53cd753c09604c3
#
_cell.length_a   1.000
_cell.length_b   1.000
_cell.length_c   1.000
_cell.angle_alpha   90.00
_cell.angle_beta   90.00
_cell.angle_gamma   90.00
#
_symmetry.space_group_name_H-M   'P 1'
#
loop_
_entity.id
_entity.type
_entity.pdbx_description
1 polymer ?
#
loop_
_entity_poly.entity_id
_entity_poly.type
_entity_poly.pdbx_seq_one_letter_code
_entity_poly.pdbx_strand_id
1 'polypeptide(L)'
;MKEMVEALRRHKKAFSCQARMIQFHDREKLDDGGNFYCSLGWGFARNKGKAIETCEKEEKIFSSCAGAAIYRKKVFEKIGYFDEEHFAYLEDMDIGYRARIYGYENWYAPKALVYHVGSGTSGSRYNQFKTRYSSRNNVYMIYKNMPFLQILLNLPFLLVGFGTKTLFFVLKGLGREYIAGIKNGFQISHREKKVPFKLEHCMNYVHIQVELWYNMFRRFFM
;
A
#
# COMPACT_ATOMS: atom_id res chain seq x y z
N MET A 1 -7.49 -19.89 -3.34
CA MET A 1 -7.80 -19.88 -1.90
C MET A 1 -6.88 -20.82 -1.11
N LYS A 2 -6.82 -22.12 -1.40
CA LYS A 2 -6.00 -23.11 -0.69
C LYS A 2 -4.54 -22.64 -0.51
N GLU A 3 -3.86 -22.25 -1.58
CA GLU A 3 -2.46 -21.81 -1.57
C GLU A 3 -2.19 -20.62 -0.61
N MET A 4 -3.11 -19.64 -0.56
CA MET A 4 -2.98 -18.52 0.37
C MET A 4 -3.14 -18.95 1.83
N VAL A 5 -4.08 -19.87 2.12
CA VAL A 5 -4.26 -20.42 3.47
C VAL A 5 -3.02 -21.19 3.90
N GLU A 6 -2.43 -21.97 3.02
CA GLU A 6 -1.19 -22.70 3.29
C GLU A 6 -0.01 -21.76 3.52
N ALA A 7 0.11 -20.67 2.75
CA ALA A 7 1.10 -19.62 2.99
C ALA A 7 0.93 -19.00 4.39
N LEU A 8 -0.29 -18.64 4.79
CA LEU A 8 -0.54 -18.15 6.15
C LEU A 8 -0.19 -19.19 7.23
N ARG A 9 -0.37 -20.47 6.98
CA ARG A 9 0.01 -21.54 7.93
C ARG A 9 1.52 -21.68 8.08
N ARG A 10 2.26 -21.60 6.95
CA ARG A 10 3.74 -21.64 6.97
C ARG A 10 4.33 -20.43 7.70
N HIS A 11 3.79 -19.24 7.47
CA HIS A 11 4.29 -18.00 8.03
C HIS A 11 3.47 -17.58 9.26
N LYS A 12 3.88 -18.04 10.45
CA LYS A 12 3.13 -17.82 11.71
C LYS A 12 2.91 -16.34 12.05
N LYS A 13 3.82 -15.45 11.64
CA LYS A 13 3.70 -13.99 11.78
C LYS A 13 2.92 -13.31 10.67
N ALA A 14 2.47 -14.03 9.65
CA ALA A 14 1.71 -13.45 8.56
C ALA A 14 0.36 -12.93 9.04
N PHE A 15 0.08 -11.66 8.77
CA PHE A 15 -1.24 -11.05 8.89
C PHE A 15 -2.07 -11.31 7.65
N SER A 16 -1.48 -11.05 6.48
CA SER A 16 -2.16 -11.17 5.19
C SER A 16 -1.36 -11.98 4.20
N CYS A 17 -2.07 -12.53 3.20
CA CYS A 17 -1.46 -13.17 2.05
C CYS A 17 -2.23 -12.79 0.79
N GLN A 18 -1.50 -12.26 -0.21
CA GLN A 18 -2.03 -11.85 -1.51
C GLN A 18 -1.80 -12.94 -2.56
N ALA A 19 -2.78 -13.14 -3.41
CA ALA A 19 -2.65 -13.96 -4.62
C ALA A 19 -1.82 -13.25 -5.71
N ARG A 20 -1.29 -14.00 -6.68
CA ARG A 20 -0.78 -13.48 -7.94
C ARG A 20 -1.94 -12.94 -8.75
N MET A 21 -2.01 -11.62 -8.91
CA MET A 21 -3.02 -10.98 -9.74
C MET A 21 -2.50 -10.82 -11.17
N ILE A 22 -3.21 -11.42 -12.11
CA ILE A 22 -2.91 -11.40 -13.54
C ILE A 22 -3.93 -10.51 -14.22
N GLN A 23 -3.51 -9.74 -15.23
CA GLN A 23 -4.43 -8.91 -16.00
C GLN A 23 -5.47 -9.78 -16.72
N PHE A 24 -6.74 -9.44 -16.58
CA PHE A 24 -7.82 -10.22 -17.20
C PHE A 24 -7.75 -10.21 -18.74
N HIS A 25 -7.41 -9.06 -19.33
CA HIS A 25 -7.36 -8.85 -20.77
C HIS A 25 -6.00 -9.19 -21.40
N ASP A 26 -4.94 -9.36 -20.59
CA ASP A 26 -3.60 -9.75 -21.05
C ASP A 26 -3.02 -10.72 -20.03
N ARG A 27 -3.32 -11.99 -20.20
CA ARG A 27 -3.01 -13.05 -19.23
C ARG A 27 -1.52 -13.41 -19.14
N GLU A 28 -0.68 -12.83 -19.95
CA GLU A 28 0.78 -12.96 -19.87
C GLU A 28 1.40 -11.90 -18.97
N LYS A 29 0.59 -10.92 -18.51
CA LYS A 29 1.07 -9.80 -17.69
C LYS A 29 0.49 -9.78 -16.29
N LEU A 30 1.36 -9.44 -15.35
CA LEU A 30 0.97 -9.17 -13.97
C LEU A 30 0.15 -7.88 -13.86
N ASP A 31 -0.92 -7.94 -13.07
CA ASP A 31 -1.59 -6.73 -12.58
C ASP A 31 -1.01 -6.29 -11.22
N ASP A 32 -0.77 -7.25 -10.32
CA ASP A 32 -0.19 -6.96 -9.00
C ASP A 32 0.52 -8.19 -8.42
N GLY A 33 1.81 -8.05 -8.16
CA GLY A 33 2.66 -9.05 -7.51
C GLY A 33 2.95 -8.74 -6.03
N GLY A 34 2.14 -7.90 -5.40
CA GLY A 34 2.31 -7.41 -4.03
C GLY A 34 2.57 -5.90 -4.00
N ASN A 35 2.02 -5.23 -3.00
CA ASN A 35 2.15 -3.79 -2.86
C ASN A 35 3.37 -3.40 -2.04
N PHE A 36 4.06 -2.36 -2.48
CA PHE A 36 5.16 -1.72 -1.79
C PHE A 36 4.89 -0.25 -1.56
N TYR A 37 5.51 0.30 -0.53
CA TYR A 37 5.46 1.72 -0.19
C TYR A 37 6.87 2.25 0.04
N CYS A 38 7.18 3.47 -0.39
CA CYS A 38 8.51 4.04 -0.25
C CYS A 38 8.49 5.43 0.39
N SER A 39 9.68 5.92 0.77
CA SER A 39 9.87 7.22 1.44
C SER A 39 9.41 8.43 0.65
N LEU A 40 9.25 8.33 -0.68
CA LEU A 40 8.62 9.35 -1.52
C LEU A 40 7.09 9.49 -1.27
N GLY A 41 6.51 8.69 -0.40
CA GLY A 41 5.06 8.63 -0.23
C GLY A 41 4.36 7.97 -1.43
N TRP A 42 5.01 7.01 -2.08
CA TRP A 42 4.44 6.31 -3.24
C TRP A 42 4.17 4.85 -2.91
N GLY A 43 2.89 4.45 -3.05
CA GLY A 43 2.50 3.06 -3.16
C GLY A 43 2.61 2.60 -4.61
N PHE A 44 3.08 1.37 -4.83
CA PHE A 44 3.17 0.76 -6.15
C PHE A 44 3.05 -0.76 -6.08
N ALA A 45 2.47 -1.34 -7.13
CA ALA A 45 2.37 -2.78 -7.30
C ALA A 45 3.65 -3.31 -7.95
N ARG A 46 4.18 -4.42 -7.40
CA ARG A 46 5.37 -5.09 -7.92
C ARG A 46 5.12 -5.66 -9.31
N ASN A 47 6.05 -5.37 -10.22
CA ASN A 47 6.09 -5.91 -11.59
C ASN A 47 4.79 -5.74 -12.39
N LYS A 48 3.97 -4.73 -12.07
CA LYS A 48 2.76 -4.45 -12.83
C LYS A 48 3.06 -4.22 -14.32
N GLY A 49 2.39 -5.00 -15.17
CA GLY A 49 2.57 -4.96 -16.62
C GLY A 49 3.77 -5.75 -17.16
N LYS A 50 4.58 -6.36 -16.28
CA LYS A 50 5.65 -7.30 -16.68
C LYS A 50 5.11 -8.72 -16.82
N ALA A 51 5.90 -9.59 -17.45
CA ALA A 51 5.58 -11.00 -17.64
C ALA A 51 5.32 -11.72 -16.31
N ILE A 52 4.39 -12.67 -16.29
CA ILE A 52 3.95 -13.38 -15.08
C ILE A 52 5.09 -14.15 -14.39
N GLU A 53 6.09 -14.60 -15.15
CA GLU A 53 7.25 -15.35 -14.66
C GLU A 53 8.17 -14.51 -13.76
N THR A 54 8.06 -13.17 -13.81
CA THR A 54 8.87 -12.29 -12.98
C THR A 54 8.50 -12.31 -11.49
N CYS A 55 7.40 -13.01 -11.12
CA CYS A 55 6.90 -13.10 -9.75
C CYS A 55 6.56 -14.56 -9.35
N GLU A 56 7.50 -15.48 -9.46
CA GLU A 56 7.29 -16.90 -9.14
C GLU A 56 7.64 -17.28 -7.70
N LYS A 57 8.34 -16.41 -6.98
CA LYS A 57 8.78 -16.68 -5.61
C LYS A 57 7.82 -16.14 -4.58
N GLU A 58 7.53 -16.97 -3.58
CA GLU A 58 6.83 -16.52 -2.35
C GLU A 58 7.73 -15.57 -1.58
N GLU A 59 7.25 -14.38 -1.26
CA GLU A 59 8.05 -13.40 -0.54
C GLU A 59 7.20 -12.45 0.30
N LYS A 60 7.88 -11.75 1.22
CA LYS A 60 7.28 -10.66 2.01
C LYS A 60 7.02 -9.45 1.12
N ILE A 61 5.86 -8.84 1.32
CA ILE A 61 5.42 -7.61 0.66
C ILE A 61 5.10 -6.56 1.73
N PHE A 62 5.03 -5.30 1.33
CA PHE A 62 4.70 -4.24 2.28
C PHE A 62 3.24 -4.31 2.73
N SER A 63 2.32 -4.49 1.79
CA SER A 63 0.90 -4.77 2.05
C SER A 63 0.30 -5.66 0.96
N SER A 64 -0.81 -6.31 1.28
CA SER A 64 -1.58 -7.11 0.33
C SER A 64 -2.69 -6.28 -0.29
N CYS A 65 -2.85 -6.32 -1.61
CA CYS A 65 -4.01 -5.75 -2.28
C CYS A 65 -5.30 -6.46 -1.86
N ALA A 66 -6.22 -5.74 -1.25
CA ALA A 66 -7.46 -6.31 -0.70
C ALA A 66 -8.36 -6.97 -1.76
N GLY A 67 -8.19 -6.61 -3.03
CA GLY A 67 -8.91 -7.23 -4.16
C GLY A 67 -8.65 -8.73 -4.33
N ALA A 68 -7.54 -9.26 -3.81
CA ALA A 68 -7.21 -10.69 -3.89
C ALA A 68 -6.34 -11.15 -2.71
N ALA A 69 -6.77 -10.86 -1.49
CA ALA A 69 -6.04 -11.20 -0.27
C ALA A 69 -6.91 -11.93 0.74
N ILE A 70 -6.25 -12.67 1.62
CA ILE A 70 -6.83 -13.22 2.85
C ILE A 70 -6.09 -12.68 4.07
N TYR A 71 -6.79 -12.59 5.18
CA TYR A 71 -6.30 -11.98 6.41
C TYR A 71 -6.52 -12.90 7.60
N ARG A 72 -5.59 -12.88 8.55
CA ARG A 72 -5.72 -13.60 9.83
C ARG A 72 -6.62 -12.81 10.77
N LYS A 73 -7.87 -13.25 10.94
CA LYS A 73 -8.90 -12.54 11.72
C LYS A 73 -8.44 -12.08 13.11
N LYS A 74 -7.75 -12.93 13.87
CA LYS A 74 -7.26 -12.60 15.23
C LYS A 74 -6.30 -11.41 15.29
N VAL A 75 -5.66 -11.06 14.16
CA VAL A 75 -4.72 -9.92 14.14
C VAL A 75 -5.49 -8.61 14.09
N PHE A 76 -6.66 -8.56 13.45
CA PHE A 76 -7.51 -7.35 13.46
C PHE A 76 -7.89 -6.89 14.87
N GLU A 77 -8.06 -7.82 15.81
CA GLU A 77 -8.37 -7.49 17.21
C GLU A 77 -7.26 -6.66 17.88
N LYS A 78 -6.02 -6.79 17.37
CA LYS A 78 -4.84 -6.06 17.88
C LYS A 78 -4.54 -4.77 17.13
N ILE A 79 -4.69 -4.80 15.79
CA ILE A 79 -4.28 -3.68 14.93
C ILE A 79 -5.46 -2.79 14.50
N GLY A 80 -6.69 -3.17 14.83
CA GLY A 80 -7.92 -2.56 14.34
C GLY A 80 -8.32 -3.07 12.95
N TYR A 81 -9.56 -2.81 12.56
CA TYR A 81 -10.12 -3.18 11.26
C TYR A 81 -9.74 -2.17 10.16
N PHE A 82 -10.28 -2.39 8.95
CA PHE A 82 -10.19 -1.39 7.88
C PHE A 82 -10.81 -0.09 8.35
N ASP A 83 -10.12 1.00 8.06
CA ASP A 83 -10.55 2.33 8.48
C ASP A 83 -11.53 2.91 7.45
N GLU A 84 -12.75 3.15 7.89
CA GLU A 84 -13.86 3.63 7.05
C GLU A 84 -13.58 5.02 6.47
N GLU A 85 -12.74 5.84 7.14
CA GLU A 85 -12.32 7.13 6.62
C GLU A 85 -11.56 7.04 5.29
N HIS A 86 -10.91 5.91 5.01
CA HIS A 86 -10.30 5.71 3.68
C HIS A 86 -11.36 5.65 2.58
N PHE A 87 -12.52 5.11 2.84
CA PHE A 87 -13.60 4.85 1.89
C PHE A 87 -13.15 4.01 0.68
N ALA A 88 -12.16 4.47 -0.08
CA ALA A 88 -11.59 3.77 -1.24
C ALA A 88 -10.14 4.21 -1.47
N TYR A 89 -9.27 3.28 -1.85
CA TYR A 89 -7.84 3.40 -2.11
C TYR A 89 -6.98 3.61 -0.86
N LEU A 90 -5.90 2.84 -0.78
CA LEU A 90 -4.90 2.82 0.29
C LEU A 90 -5.42 2.30 1.65
N GLU A 91 -6.66 1.84 1.77
CA GLU A 91 -7.18 1.15 2.95
C GLU A 91 -6.40 -0.15 3.23
N ASP A 92 -6.01 -0.85 2.17
CA ASP A 92 -5.20 -2.06 2.22
C ASP A 92 -3.73 -1.77 2.56
N MET A 93 -3.21 -0.66 2.06
CA MET A 93 -1.88 -0.18 2.42
C MET A 93 -1.81 0.26 3.88
N ASP A 94 -2.84 0.98 4.37
CA ASP A 94 -2.96 1.39 5.77
C ASP A 94 -2.95 0.19 6.71
N ILE A 95 -3.81 -0.80 6.46
CA ILE A 95 -3.88 -1.96 7.36
C ILE A 95 -2.64 -2.83 7.29
N GLY A 96 -2.02 -2.94 6.11
CA GLY A 96 -0.73 -3.63 5.94
C GLY A 96 0.39 -2.92 6.70
N TYR A 97 0.41 -1.58 6.70
CA TYR A 97 1.35 -0.77 7.47
C TYR A 97 1.15 -0.98 8.97
N ARG A 98 -0.09 -0.89 9.46
CA ARG A 98 -0.43 -1.14 10.88
C ARG A 98 0.01 -2.53 11.33
N ALA A 99 -0.23 -3.56 10.54
CA ALA A 99 0.21 -4.92 10.84
C ALA A 99 1.73 -4.96 11.06
N ARG A 100 2.50 -4.27 10.24
CA ARG A 100 3.96 -4.21 10.34
C ARG A 100 4.42 -3.45 11.59
N ILE A 101 3.74 -2.38 12.00
CA ILE A 101 4.01 -1.67 13.26
C ILE A 101 3.91 -2.65 14.43
N TYR A 102 2.96 -3.57 14.41
CA TYR A 102 2.76 -4.59 15.42
C TYR A 102 3.62 -5.86 15.22
N GLY A 103 4.58 -5.85 14.28
CA GLY A 103 5.52 -6.95 14.05
C GLY A 103 4.95 -8.12 13.25
N TYR A 104 3.81 -7.93 12.60
CA TYR A 104 3.26 -8.88 11.65
C TYR A 104 3.82 -8.67 10.24
N GLU A 105 3.58 -9.64 9.36
CA GLU A 105 4.11 -9.69 8.00
C GLU A 105 2.98 -9.81 7.00
N ASN A 106 3.18 -9.27 5.80
CA ASN A 106 2.32 -9.47 4.66
C ASN A 106 3.07 -10.31 3.63
N TRP A 107 2.41 -11.29 3.04
CA TRP A 107 3.03 -12.27 2.15
C TRP A 107 2.35 -12.32 0.80
N TYR A 108 3.11 -12.72 -0.21
CA TYR A 108 2.65 -12.97 -1.56
C TYR A 108 2.74 -14.47 -1.86
N ALA A 109 1.64 -15.06 -2.37
CA ALA A 109 1.55 -16.47 -2.74
C ALA A 109 1.48 -16.63 -4.26
N PRO A 110 2.59 -16.93 -4.93
CA PRO A 110 2.67 -17.00 -6.41
C PRO A 110 1.81 -18.09 -7.03
N LYS A 111 1.52 -19.16 -6.29
CA LYS A 111 0.69 -20.28 -6.78
C LYS A 111 -0.82 -20.01 -6.69
N ALA A 112 -1.24 -18.99 -5.95
CA ALA A 112 -2.63 -18.53 -5.91
C ALA A 112 -2.86 -17.55 -7.07
N LEU A 113 -3.63 -17.94 -8.07
CA LEU A 113 -3.88 -17.13 -9.26
C LEU A 113 -5.25 -16.48 -9.21
N VAL A 114 -5.31 -15.20 -9.56
CA VAL A 114 -6.54 -14.41 -9.72
C VAL A 114 -6.43 -13.56 -10.98
N TYR A 115 -7.43 -13.61 -11.84
CA TYR A 115 -7.56 -12.71 -12.99
C TYR A 115 -8.31 -11.46 -12.58
N HIS A 116 -7.68 -10.31 -12.73
CA HIS A 116 -8.20 -9.03 -12.28
C HIS A 116 -8.47 -8.09 -13.46
N VAL A 117 -9.69 -7.59 -13.53
CA VAL A 117 -10.12 -6.69 -14.62
C VAL A 117 -9.42 -5.33 -14.57
N GLY A 118 -8.93 -4.94 -13.40
CA GLY A 118 -8.30 -3.63 -13.18
C GLY A 118 -9.25 -2.47 -13.46
N SER A 119 -9.36 -1.51 -12.56
CA SER A 119 -10.23 -0.34 -12.76
C SER A 119 -11.68 -0.62 -13.23
N GLY A 120 -12.16 -1.86 -13.11
CA GLY A 120 -13.50 -2.26 -13.58
C GLY A 120 -14.62 -1.40 -12.98
N THR A 121 -14.54 -1.07 -11.70
CA THR A 121 -15.50 -0.24 -10.99
C THR A 121 -15.31 1.27 -11.27
N SER A 122 -14.07 1.72 -11.44
CA SER A 122 -13.71 3.15 -11.51
C SER A 122 -13.42 3.65 -12.93
N GLY A 123 -13.59 2.78 -13.94
CA GLY A 123 -13.47 3.08 -15.36
C GLY A 123 -12.04 3.22 -15.86
N SER A 124 -11.37 4.34 -15.61
CA SER A 124 -10.02 4.59 -16.14
C SER A 124 -8.94 4.50 -15.08
N ARG A 125 -7.68 4.34 -15.53
CA ARG A 125 -6.50 4.33 -14.66
C ARG A 125 -6.34 5.66 -13.89
N TYR A 126 -6.63 6.79 -14.57
CA TYR A 126 -6.57 8.12 -13.99
C TYR A 126 -7.91 8.83 -14.21
N ASN A 127 -8.59 9.19 -13.13
CA ASN A 127 -9.82 9.98 -13.15
C ASN A 127 -9.87 10.85 -11.88
N GLN A 128 -10.83 11.78 -11.85
CA GLN A 128 -10.98 12.75 -10.76
C GLN A 128 -11.16 12.06 -9.41
N PHE A 129 -12.04 11.07 -9.34
CA PHE A 129 -12.34 10.32 -8.12
C PHE A 129 -11.09 9.63 -7.56
N LYS A 130 -10.41 8.81 -8.37
CA LYS A 130 -9.15 8.13 -7.98
C LYS A 130 -8.09 9.12 -7.53
N THR A 131 -7.87 10.17 -8.29
CA THR A 131 -6.83 11.15 -8.01
C THR A 131 -7.07 11.83 -6.67
N ARG A 132 -8.32 12.26 -6.43
CA ARG A 132 -8.71 12.95 -5.21
C ARG A 132 -8.62 12.05 -3.97
N TYR A 133 -9.20 10.84 -4.03
CA TYR A 133 -9.17 9.92 -2.90
C TYR A 133 -7.77 9.35 -2.62
N SER A 134 -7.02 8.99 -3.65
CA SER A 134 -5.66 8.47 -3.46
C SER A 134 -4.71 9.52 -2.85
N SER A 135 -4.80 10.80 -3.27
CA SER A 135 -3.97 11.85 -2.68
C SER A 135 -4.39 12.20 -1.25
N ARG A 136 -5.71 12.26 -0.98
CA ARG A 136 -6.29 12.44 0.36
C ARG A 136 -5.81 11.34 1.31
N ASN A 137 -6.03 10.11 0.93
CA ASN A 137 -5.75 8.94 1.76
C ASN A 137 -4.25 8.72 1.97
N ASN A 138 -3.43 9.13 1.00
CA ASN A 138 -1.99 9.05 1.15
C ASN A 138 -1.46 9.99 2.25
N VAL A 139 -1.94 11.23 2.29
CA VAL A 139 -1.62 12.17 3.39
C VAL A 139 -2.10 11.61 4.73
N TYR A 140 -3.36 11.15 4.77
CA TYR A 140 -3.94 10.59 5.98
C TYR A 140 -3.20 9.34 6.47
N MET A 141 -2.84 8.41 5.60
CA MET A 141 -2.09 7.20 5.94
C MET A 141 -0.71 7.53 6.52
N ILE A 142 0.01 8.50 5.93
CA ILE A 142 1.30 8.98 6.46
C ILE A 142 1.11 9.54 7.87
N TYR A 143 0.17 10.45 8.05
CA TYR A 143 -0.14 11.02 9.35
C TYR A 143 -0.47 9.93 10.37
N LYS A 144 -1.35 9.00 10.03
CA LYS A 144 -1.89 7.97 10.91
C LYS A 144 -0.82 6.98 11.38
N ASN A 145 0.04 6.52 10.48
CA ASN A 145 0.95 5.40 10.73
C ASN A 145 2.39 5.80 11.06
N MET A 146 2.86 6.95 10.56
CA MET A 146 4.23 7.38 10.83
C MET A 146 4.28 8.22 12.10
N PRO A 147 5.11 7.88 13.11
CA PRO A 147 5.39 8.76 14.23
C PRO A 147 6.06 10.05 13.74
N PHE A 148 5.96 11.10 14.54
CA PHE A 148 6.45 12.44 14.14
C PHE A 148 7.91 12.42 13.64
N LEU A 149 8.79 11.74 14.36
CA LEU A 149 10.21 11.64 13.99
C LEU A 149 10.39 10.95 12.64
N GLN A 150 9.59 9.93 12.32
CA GLN A 150 9.64 9.24 11.04
C GLN A 150 9.13 10.16 9.91
N ILE A 151 8.09 10.97 10.15
CA ILE A 151 7.63 11.97 9.19
C ILE A 151 8.74 12.98 8.92
N LEU A 152 9.38 13.50 9.97
CA LEU A 152 10.46 14.48 9.85
C LEU A 152 11.64 13.91 9.05
N LEU A 153 12.04 12.68 9.34
CA LEU A 153 13.12 11.98 8.64
C LEU A 153 12.83 11.79 7.14
N ASN A 154 11.58 11.54 6.78
CA ASN A 154 11.16 11.36 5.39
C ASN A 154 10.70 12.66 4.71
N LEU A 155 10.62 13.79 5.42
CA LEU A 155 10.08 15.04 4.89
C LEU A 155 10.70 15.48 3.57
N PRO A 156 12.04 15.47 3.38
CA PRO A 156 12.64 15.84 2.09
C PRO A 156 12.16 14.94 0.95
N PHE A 157 12.11 13.64 1.17
CA PHE A 157 11.62 12.66 0.19
C PHE A 157 10.13 12.83 -0.12
N LEU A 158 9.32 13.06 0.92
CA LEU A 158 7.89 13.31 0.77
C LEU A 158 7.62 14.57 -0.05
N LEU A 159 8.36 15.67 0.20
CA LEU A 159 8.24 16.90 -0.60
C LEU A 159 8.55 16.65 -2.08
N VAL A 160 9.63 15.94 -2.38
CA VAL A 160 9.97 15.54 -3.75
C VAL A 160 8.87 14.66 -4.34
N GLY A 161 8.40 13.65 -3.61
CA GLY A 161 7.42 12.70 -4.08
C GLY A 161 6.05 13.32 -4.35
N PHE A 162 5.56 14.16 -3.45
CA PHE A 162 4.30 14.90 -3.64
C PHE A 162 4.44 15.96 -4.73
N GLY A 163 5.58 16.68 -4.80
CA GLY A 163 5.86 17.65 -5.85
C GLY A 163 5.86 17.02 -7.24
N THR A 164 6.56 15.90 -7.41
CA THR A 164 6.59 15.14 -8.67
C THR A 164 5.19 14.67 -9.08
N LYS A 165 4.40 14.13 -8.13
CA LYS A 165 3.00 13.73 -8.43
C LYS A 165 2.12 14.92 -8.74
N THR A 166 2.30 16.07 -8.08
CA THR A 166 1.57 17.30 -8.40
C THR A 166 1.82 17.70 -9.85
N LEU A 167 3.09 17.78 -10.26
CA LEU A 167 3.44 18.10 -11.64
C LEU A 167 2.83 17.09 -12.62
N PHE A 168 2.96 15.79 -12.33
CA PHE A 168 2.38 14.72 -13.16
C PHE A 168 0.88 14.90 -13.34
N PHE A 169 0.13 15.15 -12.26
CA PHE A 169 -1.32 15.30 -12.34
C PHE A 169 -1.75 16.64 -12.97
N VAL A 170 -0.95 17.70 -12.83
CA VAL A 170 -1.16 18.96 -13.59
C VAL A 170 -1.06 18.69 -15.08
N LEU A 171 -0.01 18.01 -15.53
CA LEU A 171 0.18 17.64 -16.94
C LEU A 171 -0.93 16.71 -17.48
N LYS A 172 -1.58 15.94 -16.59
CA LYS A 172 -2.74 15.08 -16.93
C LYS A 172 -4.10 15.82 -16.84
N GLY A 173 -4.13 17.11 -16.54
CA GLY A 173 -5.38 17.86 -16.34
C GLY A 173 -6.11 17.57 -15.03
N LEU A 174 -5.48 16.85 -14.09
CA LEU A 174 -6.05 16.43 -12.80
C LEU A 174 -5.38 17.11 -11.60
N GLY A 175 -4.59 18.16 -11.83
CA GLY A 175 -3.84 18.84 -10.76
C GLY A 175 -4.74 19.44 -9.67
N ARG A 176 -5.89 20.00 -10.06
CA ARG A 176 -6.88 20.55 -9.12
C ARG A 176 -7.38 19.48 -8.15
N GLU A 177 -7.73 18.30 -8.68
CA GLU A 177 -8.22 17.18 -7.86
C GLU A 177 -7.14 16.62 -6.94
N TYR A 178 -5.90 16.53 -7.44
CA TYR A 178 -4.78 16.07 -6.63
C TYR A 178 -4.51 17.00 -5.44
N ILE A 179 -4.46 18.32 -5.67
CA ILE A 179 -4.25 19.32 -4.61
C ILE A 179 -5.43 19.36 -3.65
N ALA A 180 -6.68 19.28 -4.15
CA ALA A 180 -7.86 19.20 -3.31
C ALA A 180 -7.83 17.96 -2.41
N GLY A 181 -7.38 16.82 -2.93
CA GLY A 181 -7.19 15.61 -2.14
C GLY A 181 -6.15 15.80 -1.04
N ILE A 182 -4.98 16.39 -1.34
CA ILE A 182 -3.97 16.70 -0.31
C ILE A 182 -4.55 17.56 0.81
N LYS A 183 -5.25 18.66 0.46
CA LYS A 183 -5.91 19.54 1.46
C LYS A 183 -6.89 18.76 2.32
N ASN A 184 -7.74 17.95 1.72
CA ASN A 184 -8.72 17.12 2.44
C ASN A 184 -8.01 16.09 3.34
N GLY A 185 -6.86 15.53 2.90
CA GLY A 185 -6.05 14.62 3.69
C GLY A 185 -5.55 15.28 5.00
N PHE A 186 -5.06 16.50 4.94
CA PHE A 186 -4.70 17.25 6.14
C PHE A 186 -5.92 17.54 7.04
N GLN A 187 -7.08 17.86 6.46
CA GLN A 187 -8.29 18.13 7.23
C GLN A 187 -8.75 16.92 8.04
N ILE A 188 -8.79 15.71 7.44
CA ILE A 188 -9.14 14.49 8.18
C ILE A 188 -8.07 14.11 9.20
N SER A 189 -6.80 14.34 8.91
CA SER A 189 -5.70 14.09 9.84
C SER A 189 -5.83 14.87 11.16
N HIS A 190 -6.48 16.02 11.17
CA HIS A 190 -6.75 16.77 12.39
C HIS A 190 -7.90 16.18 13.24
N ARG A 191 -8.77 15.38 12.65
CA ARG A 191 -9.96 14.81 13.31
C ARG A 191 -9.71 13.40 13.79
N GLU A 192 -8.88 12.65 13.09
CA GLU A 192 -8.67 11.24 13.30
C GLU A 192 -7.45 10.92 14.17
N LYS A 193 -7.53 9.79 14.87
CA LYS A 193 -6.47 9.37 15.78
C LYS A 193 -5.32 8.69 15.01
N LYS A 194 -4.10 9.03 15.41
CA LYS A 194 -2.89 8.30 14.98
C LYS A 194 -2.82 6.93 15.64
N VAL A 195 -2.11 6.01 14.99
CA VAL A 195 -1.64 4.80 15.66
C VAL A 195 -0.73 5.22 16.82
N PRO A 196 -1.04 4.81 18.07
CA PRO A 196 -0.24 5.20 19.22
C PRO A 196 1.20 4.70 19.07
N PHE A 197 2.17 5.59 19.23
CA PHE A 197 3.57 5.18 19.31
C PHE A 197 3.82 4.46 20.64
N LYS A 198 4.38 3.25 20.56
CA LYS A 198 4.80 2.47 21.73
C LYS A 198 6.27 2.09 21.58
N LEU A 199 7.05 2.17 22.66
CA LEU A 199 8.46 1.81 22.66
C LEU A 199 8.69 0.36 22.24
N GLU A 200 7.79 -0.56 22.59
CA GLU A 200 7.83 -1.97 22.17
C GLU A 200 7.81 -2.17 20.66
N HIS A 201 7.31 -1.17 19.90
CA HIS A 201 7.26 -1.18 18.43
C HIS A 201 8.43 -0.45 17.78
N CYS A 202 9.36 0.11 18.55
CA CYS A 202 10.46 0.94 18.03
C CYS A 202 11.26 0.20 16.93
N MET A 203 11.66 -1.04 17.18
CA MET A 203 12.41 -1.84 16.20
C MET A 203 11.60 -2.12 14.91
N ASN A 204 10.28 -2.26 15.02
CA ASN A 204 9.42 -2.44 13.85
C ASN A 204 9.40 -1.16 13.01
N TYR A 205 9.35 0.03 13.63
CA TYR A 205 9.45 1.31 12.92
C TYR A 205 10.82 1.47 12.24
N VAL A 206 11.91 1.03 12.87
CA VAL A 206 13.24 1.02 12.24
C VAL A 206 13.27 0.11 11.01
N HIS A 207 12.76 -1.11 11.11
CA HIS A 207 12.67 -2.03 9.97
C HIS A 207 11.80 -1.46 8.85
N ILE A 208 10.65 -0.85 9.18
CA ILE A 208 9.81 -0.18 8.20
C ILE A 208 10.57 0.96 7.53
N GLN A 209 11.31 1.79 8.30
CA GLN A 209 12.07 2.90 7.75
C GLN A 209 13.14 2.45 6.75
N VAL A 210 13.91 1.43 7.09
CA VAL A 210 14.91 0.84 6.18
C VAL A 210 14.25 0.34 4.90
N GLU A 211 13.09 -0.32 5.04
CA GLU A 211 12.35 -0.81 3.88
C GLU A 211 11.77 0.32 3.02
N LEU A 212 11.28 1.41 3.62
CA LEU A 212 10.81 2.59 2.86
C LEU A 212 11.93 3.17 1.98
N TRP A 213 13.16 3.23 2.49
CA TRP A 213 14.32 3.67 1.72
C TRP A 213 14.71 2.66 0.65
N TYR A 214 14.76 1.37 0.98
CA TYR A 214 15.05 0.31 0.02
C TYR A 214 14.02 0.27 -1.12
N ASN A 215 12.74 0.43 -0.80
CA ASN A 215 11.67 0.45 -1.78
C ASN A 215 11.72 1.68 -2.71
N MET A 216 12.36 2.77 -2.31
CA MET A 216 12.61 3.90 -3.20
C MET A 216 13.50 3.48 -4.39
N PHE A 217 14.58 2.73 -4.13
CA PHE A 217 15.42 2.17 -5.19
C PHE A 217 14.66 1.09 -5.97
N ARG A 218 14.02 0.16 -5.26
CA ARG A 218 13.21 -0.93 -5.85
C ARG A 218 12.19 -0.42 -6.88
N ARG A 219 11.61 0.76 -6.65
CA ARG A 219 10.65 1.40 -7.56
C ARG A 219 11.20 1.67 -8.96
N PHE A 220 12.50 1.88 -9.12
CA PHE A 220 13.13 2.15 -10.41
C PHE A 220 13.52 0.86 -11.17
N PHE A 221 13.59 -0.28 -10.49
CA PHE A 221 13.98 -1.56 -11.08
C PHE A 221 12.79 -2.52 -11.28
N MET A 222 11.64 -2.19 -10.77
CA MET A 222 10.36 -2.89 -10.91
C MET A 222 9.41 -2.10 -11.82
#